data_fc21dbc4de0eeb1ebf8a01b7564da236
#
_entry.id   fc21dbc4de0eeb1ebf8a01b7564da236
#
_cell.length_a   1.000
_cell.length_b   1.000
_cell.length_c   1.000
_cell.angle_alpha   90.00
_cell.angle_beta   90.00
_cell.angle_gamma   90.00
#
_symmetry.space_group_name_H-M   'P 1'
#
loop_
_entity.id
_entity.type
_entity.pdbx_description
1 polymer ?
#
loop_
_entity_poly.entity_id
_entity_poly.type
_entity_poly.pdbx_seq_one_letter_code
_entity_poly.pdbx_strand_id
1 'polypeptide(L)'
;MDTSKSYVRDGRIQQKPRGNYFLFSFLFGLALAFVIFVPFMIVDGGRFLFYGDFNVQQVPFYRIAHDAIRSGNIGWNHLTDLGVNFIGSYSFYLLGSPFFWLTIPFPGEWLQYLMGPLFILKFGCASLSGYIYLHRYAKNPNTALLASLLYAFSGYSIYNIFFNHFHEAIIVFPLLLAALDEYMYTKRRGIFALMVAAACIVNYYFFVGMVTFTVIYFFVRLLSGSWRITVKDFLLLALEAVLGLGIACILLVPSVLCIIQNYRVSNPISGWSALLYDRNQRYIHILQCLFFPPDLPARPNFTPDSESKWASLGAWLPMFSMTGVIGWMQLKRRHWLKKMLCILLFMAFIPGLNALFQLMNAS
;
A
#
# COMPACT_ATOMS: atom_id res chain seq x y z
N MET A 1 -4.67 -0.17 39.01
CA MET A 1 -4.39 -1.23 38.04
C MET A 1 -3.63 -0.62 36.87
N ASP A 2 -2.32 -0.73 36.91
CA ASP A 2 -1.42 -0.05 35.94
C ASP A 2 -1.37 -0.83 34.64
N THR A 3 -2.01 -0.30 33.59
CA THR A 3 -2.08 -0.94 32.28
C THR A 3 -0.97 -0.47 31.35
N SER A 4 0.24 -0.29 31.85
CA SER A 4 1.43 -0.07 31.02
C SER A 4 1.83 -1.40 30.35
N LYS A 5 1.11 -1.79 29.29
CA LYS A 5 1.53 -2.92 28.45
C LYS A 5 2.84 -2.55 27.76
N SER A 6 3.93 -3.10 28.25
CA SER A 6 5.25 -3.03 27.65
C SER A 6 5.30 -3.99 26.44
N TYR A 7 5.77 -3.52 25.29
CA TYR A 7 6.04 -4.37 24.15
C TYR A 7 7.44 -4.99 24.28
N VAL A 8 7.55 -6.29 24.09
CA VAL A 8 8.83 -7.01 24.10
C VAL A 8 9.44 -6.95 22.71
N ARG A 9 10.61 -6.36 22.58
CA ARG A 9 11.37 -6.29 21.35
C ARG A 9 12.72 -6.97 21.54
N ASP A 10 13.05 -7.96 20.72
CA ASP A 10 14.31 -8.72 20.79
C ASP A 10 14.73 -9.06 22.24
N GLY A 11 13.73 -9.39 23.08
CA GLY A 11 13.91 -9.63 24.51
C GLY A 11 13.96 -8.37 25.40
N ARG A 12 13.72 -7.18 24.89
CA ARG A 12 13.70 -5.92 25.66
C ARG A 12 12.32 -5.27 25.67
N ILE A 13 11.91 -4.85 26.88
CA ILE A 13 10.65 -4.15 27.11
C ILE A 13 10.77 -2.71 26.60
N GLN A 14 9.92 -2.28 25.67
CA GLN A 14 9.83 -0.87 25.28
C GLN A 14 8.72 -0.15 26.05
N GLN A 15 9.03 1.02 26.57
CA GLN A 15 8.02 1.88 27.19
C GLN A 15 7.05 2.41 26.13
N LYS A 16 5.77 2.49 26.51
CA LYS A 16 4.72 3.13 25.71
C LYS A 16 5.18 4.55 25.33
N PRO A 17 5.03 4.99 24.07
CA PRO A 17 5.41 6.34 23.71
C PRO A 17 4.69 7.35 24.60
N ARG A 18 5.46 8.23 25.26
CA ARG A 18 4.92 9.35 26.06
C ARG A 18 4.45 10.44 25.12
N GLY A 19 3.18 10.83 25.21
CA GLY A 19 2.61 11.92 24.43
C GLY A 19 1.79 11.50 23.22
N ASN A 20 1.28 12.48 22.49
CA ASN A 20 0.34 12.31 21.39
C ASN A 20 1.02 12.07 20.04
N TYR A 21 2.09 11.27 20.01
CA TYR A 21 2.86 11.02 18.78
C TYR A 21 2.03 10.41 17.63
N PHE A 22 0.99 9.66 17.94
CA PHE A 22 0.04 9.18 16.93
C PHE A 22 -0.68 10.36 16.26
N LEU A 23 -1.17 11.30 17.07
CA LEU A 23 -1.78 12.52 16.55
C LEU A 23 -0.75 13.38 15.80
N PHE A 24 0.46 13.52 16.32
CA PHE A 24 1.50 14.30 15.66
C PHE A 24 1.89 13.70 14.30
N SER A 25 1.99 12.37 14.18
CA SER A 25 2.29 11.75 12.89
C SER A 25 1.20 12.01 11.86
N PHE A 26 -0.07 11.94 12.26
CA PHE A 26 -1.19 12.31 11.42
C PHE A 26 -1.15 13.79 11.01
N LEU A 27 -1.02 14.70 11.98
CA LEU A 27 -1.06 16.13 11.73
C LEU A 27 0.14 16.62 10.92
N PHE A 28 1.34 16.11 11.15
CA PHE A 28 2.51 16.47 10.34
C PHE A 28 2.42 15.91 8.92
N GLY A 29 1.91 14.67 8.76
CA GLY A 29 1.64 14.11 7.43
C GLY A 29 0.62 14.93 6.67
N LEU A 30 -0.47 15.32 7.35
CA LEU A 30 -1.52 16.17 6.79
C LEU A 30 -0.98 17.57 6.43
N ALA A 31 -0.24 18.21 7.36
CA ALA A 31 0.31 19.56 7.16
C ALA A 31 1.32 19.60 6.02
N LEU A 32 2.20 18.60 5.92
CA LEU A 32 3.16 18.52 4.83
C LEU A 32 2.47 18.33 3.48
N ALA A 33 1.48 17.43 3.39
CA ALA A 33 0.68 17.26 2.19
C ALA A 33 -0.10 18.54 1.84
N PHE A 34 -0.64 19.24 2.83
CA PHE A 34 -1.33 20.51 2.64
C PHE A 34 -0.39 21.56 2.00
N VAL A 35 0.81 21.73 2.56
CA VAL A 35 1.82 22.68 2.02
C VAL A 35 2.22 22.33 0.60
N ILE A 36 2.30 21.03 0.26
CA ILE A 36 2.70 20.59 -1.07
C ILE A 36 1.55 20.77 -2.08
N PHE A 37 0.32 20.35 -1.76
CA PHE A 37 -0.73 20.21 -2.76
C PHE A 37 -1.67 21.43 -2.86
N VAL A 38 -1.88 22.18 -1.77
CA VAL A 38 -2.81 23.32 -1.78
C VAL A 38 -2.39 24.45 -2.74
N PRO A 39 -1.10 24.79 -2.91
CA PRO A 39 -0.70 25.77 -3.91
C PRO A 39 -1.17 25.40 -5.33
N PHE A 40 -1.07 24.14 -5.73
CA PHE A 40 -1.59 23.68 -7.02
C PHE A 40 -3.11 23.78 -7.10
N MET A 41 -3.81 23.42 -6.01
CA MET A 41 -5.27 23.52 -5.95
C MET A 41 -5.74 24.99 -6.08
N ILE A 42 -5.02 25.93 -5.50
CA ILE A 42 -5.35 27.36 -5.62
C ILE A 42 -5.23 27.82 -7.09
N VAL A 43 -4.15 27.44 -7.76
CA VAL A 43 -3.92 27.76 -9.18
C VAL A 43 -5.01 27.16 -10.07
N ASP A 44 -5.48 25.94 -9.74
CA ASP A 44 -6.48 25.20 -10.50
C ASP A 44 -7.93 25.50 -10.05
N GLY A 45 -8.18 26.64 -9.41
CA GLY A 45 -9.51 27.07 -9.02
C GLY A 45 -10.20 26.18 -7.97
N GLY A 46 -9.43 25.67 -7.02
CA GLY A 46 -9.89 24.81 -5.93
C GLY A 46 -9.92 23.31 -6.26
N ARG A 47 -9.49 22.91 -7.44
CA ARG A 47 -9.42 21.51 -7.88
C ARG A 47 -7.99 21.00 -7.77
N PHE A 48 -7.82 19.72 -7.46
CA PHE A 48 -6.53 19.07 -7.65
C PHE A 48 -6.52 18.43 -9.04
N LEU A 49 -5.76 19.00 -9.94
CA LEU A 49 -5.60 18.52 -11.31
C LEU A 49 -4.22 17.83 -11.44
N PHE A 50 -4.22 16.65 -12.02
CA PHE A 50 -3.01 15.94 -12.39
C PHE A 50 -3.23 15.28 -13.76
N TYR A 51 -2.19 15.12 -14.55
CA TYR A 51 -2.35 14.60 -15.91
C TYR A 51 -2.75 13.10 -15.91
N GLY A 52 -3.20 12.62 -17.08
CA GLY A 52 -3.49 11.21 -17.34
C GLY A 52 -4.63 10.66 -16.47
N ASP A 53 -4.44 9.46 -15.94
CA ASP A 53 -5.51 8.69 -15.30
C ASP A 53 -6.16 9.40 -14.10
N PHE A 54 -5.47 10.32 -13.44
CA PHE A 54 -6.09 11.07 -12.36
C PHE A 54 -7.28 11.90 -12.87
N ASN A 55 -7.06 12.70 -13.91
CA ASN A 55 -8.12 13.54 -14.47
C ASN A 55 -9.06 12.77 -15.40
N VAL A 56 -8.51 11.87 -16.24
CA VAL A 56 -9.27 11.20 -17.30
C VAL A 56 -10.11 10.05 -16.76
N GLN A 57 -9.68 9.43 -15.67
CA GLN A 57 -10.30 8.22 -15.13
C GLN A 57 -10.79 8.40 -13.68
N GLN A 58 -9.93 8.82 -12.76
CA GLN A 58 -10.26 8.80 -11.33
C GLN A 58 -11.38 9.78 -10.97
N VAL A 59 -11.34 11.01 -11.49
CA VAL A 59 -12.36 12.04 -11.23
C VAL A 59 -13.72 11.64 -11.85
N PRO A 60 -13.80 11.25 -13.14
CA PRO A 60 -15.05 10.74 -13.71
C PRO A 60 -15.60 9.51 -13.01
N PHE A 61 -14.76 8.56 -12.64
CA PHE A 61 -15.19 7.33 -11.96
C PHE A 61 -15.81 7.64 -10.59
N TYR A 62 -15.21 8.55 -9.81
CA TYR A 62 -15.80 9.01 -8.55
C TYR A 62 -17.18 9.60 -8.79
N ARG A 63 -17.36 10.45 -9.82
CA ARG A 63 -18.65 11.08 -10.14
C ARG A 63 -19.69 10.04 -10.56
N ILE A 64 -19.38 9.19 -11.51
CA ILE A 64 -20.33 8.19 -12.03
C ILE A 64 -20.74 7.20 -10.95
N ALA A 65 -19.78 6.70 -10.18
CA ALA A 65 -20.06 5.75 -9.09
C ALA A 65 -20.87 6.39 -7.95
N HIS A 66 -20.56 7.62 -7.58
CA HIS A 66 -21.31 8.39 -6.60
C HIS A 66 -22.77 8.57 -7.02
N ASP A 67 -23.01 9.01 -8.26
CA ASP A 67 -24.36 9.25 -8.78
C ASP A 67 -25.14 7.93 -8.90
N ALA A 68 -24.47 6.84 -9.32
CA ALA A 68 -25.06 5.50 -9.37
C ALA A 68 -25.50 5.00 -7.99
N ILE A 69 -24.66 5.16 -6.95
CA ILE A 69 -25.00 4.76 -5.59
C ILE A 69 -26.16 5.59 -5.05
N ARG A 70 -26.15 6.89 -5.24
CA ARG A 70 -27.21 7.78 -4.74
C ARG A 70 -28.55 7.58 -5.44
N SER A 71 -28.54 7.16 -6.70
CA SER A 71 -29.75 6.83 -7.46
C SER A 71 -30.20 5.37 -7.27
N GLY A 72 -29.40 4.53 -6.57
CA GLY A 72 -29.67 3.10 -6.43
C GLY A 72 -29.37 2.26 -7.69
N ASN A 73 -28.77 2.85 -8.72
CA ASN A 73 -28.45 2.16 -9.98
C ASN A 73 -27.05 1.49 -9.90
N ILE A 74 -26.96 0.46 -9.06
CA ILE A 74 -25.71 -0.27 -8.75
C ILE A 74 -25.56 -1.60 -9.50
N GLY A 75 -26.43 -1.90 -10.46
CA GLY A 75 -26.37 -3.12 -11.25
C GLY A 75 -25.55 -2.95 -12.53
N TRP A 76 -26.25 -2.63 -13.61
CA TRP A 76 -25.65 -2.37 -14.91
C TRP A 76 -25.54 -0.87 -15.14
N ASN A 77 -24.33 -0.37 -15.43
CA ASN A 77 -24.09 1.05 -15.65
C ASN A 77 -23.90 1.33 -17.15
N HIS A 78 -24.83 2.06 -17.75
CA HIS A 78 -24.79 2.44 -19.16
C HIS A 78 -23.86 3.64 -19.46
N LEU A 79 -23.40 4.36 -18.43
CA LEU A 79 -22.56 5.54 -18.58
C LEU A 79 -21.06 5.22 -18.69
N THR A 80 -20.70 3.94 -18.56
CA THR A 80 -19.31 3.46 -18.64
C THR A 80 -19.19 2.46 -19.79
N ASP A 81 -18.27 2.70 -20.73
CA ASP A 81 -17.86 1.80 -21.82
C ASP A 81 -19.03 1.09 -22.54
N LEU A 82 -20.08 1.83 -22.93
CA LEU A 82 -21.29 1.30 -23.59
C LEU A 82 -22.16 0.38 -22.72
N GLY A 83 -21.88 0.31 -21.45
CA GLY A 83 -22.61 -0.49 -20.46
C GLY A 83 -21.80 -1.63 -19.89
N VAL A 84 -21.60 -1.58 -18.57
CA VAL A 84 -20.80 -2.54 -17.82
C VAL A 84 -21.42 -2.86 -16.46
N ASN A 85 -20.99 -3.96 -15.86
CA ASN A 85 -21.33 -4.29 -14.49
C ASN A 85 -20.68 -3.29 -13.52
N PHE A 86 -21.47 -2.70 -12.64
CA PHE A 86 -21.02 -1.65 -11.72
C PHE A 86 -19.90 -2.14 -10.78
N ILE A 87 -20.07 -3.31 -10.16
CA ILE A 87 -19.05 -3.86 -9.25
C ILE A 87 -17.78 -4.21 -10.01
N GLY A 88 -17.89 -4.85 -11.19
CA GLY A 88 -16.75 -5.22 -12.02
C GLY A 88 -15.90 -4.03 -12.44
N SER A 89 -16.54 -2.88 -12.70
CA SER A 89 -15.84 -1.67 -13.15
C SER A 89 -15.23 -0.87 -12.00
N TYR A 90 -15.90 -0.80 -10.85
CA TYR A 90 -15.54 0.15 -9.79
C TYR A 90 -14.94 -0.47 -8.54
N SER A 91 -15.00 -1.80 -8.37
CA SER A 91 -14.45 -2.48 -7.18
C SER A 91 -12.95 -2.26 -7.01
N PHE A 92 -12.19 -2.31 -8.10
CA PHE A 92 -10.76 -2.06 -8.08
C PHE A 92 -10.38 -0.62 -7.73
N TYR A 93 -11.20 0.34 -8.19
CA TYR A 93 -10.84 1.75 -8.12
C TYR A 93 -11.31 2.46 -6.85
N LEU A 94 -12.52 2.12 -6.34
CA LEU A 94 -13.14 2.97 -5.33
C LEU A 94 -14.16 2.32 -4.40
N LEU A 95 -14.82 1.20 -4.76
CA LEU A 95 -15.89 0.65 -3.91
C LEU A 95 -15.39 0.16 -2.54
N GLY A 96 -14.13 -0.30 -2.46
CA GLY A 96 -13.49 -0.65 -1.19
C GLY A 96 -12.87 0.53 -0.44
N SER A 97 -12.88 1.73 -1.03
CA SER A 97 -12.22 2.92 -0.49
C SER A 97 -13.05 3.61 0.59
N PRO A 98 -12.57 3.70 1.84
CA PRO A 98 -13.25 4.50 2.85
C PRO A 98 -13.31 5.99 2.48
N PHE A 99 -12.33 6.49 1.72
CA PHE A 99 -12.28 7.89 1.28
C PHE A 99 -13.34 8.19 0.22
N PHE A 100 -13.63 7.24 -0.66
CA PHE A 100 -14.73 7.37 -1.59
C PHE A 100 -16.08 7.46 -0.85
N TRP A 101 -16.31 6.59 0.13
CA TRP A 101 -17.54 6.59 0.90
C TRP A 101 -17.77 7.89 1.70
N LEU A 102 -16.69 8.60 2.06
CA LEU A 102 -16.81 9.94 2.65
C LEU A 102 -17.41 10.99 1.69
N THR A 103 -17.43 10.72 0.40
CA THR A 103 -18.00 11.65 -0.59
C THR A 103 -19.51 11.53 -0.72
N ILE A 104 -20.10 10.40 -0.38
CA ILE A 104 -21.52 10.09 -0.62
C ILE A 104 -22.50 11.10 -0.02
N PRO A 105 -22.26 11.69 1.17
CA PRO A 105 -23.15 12.69 1.74
C PRO A 105 -23.17 14.02 0.97
N PHE A 106 -22.17 14.29 0.14
CA PHE A 106 -22.04 15.58 -0.55
C PHE A 106 -22.74 15.54 -1.94
N PRO A 107 -23.10 16.70 -2.51
CA PRO A 107 -23.57 16.78 -3.89
C PRO A 107 -22.50 16.30 -4.86
N GLY A 108 -22.90 15.56 -5.93
CA GLY A 108 -21.95 15.02 -6.90
C GLY A 108 -21.10 16.08 -7.61
N GLU A 109 -21.59 17.31 -7.73
CA GLU A 109 -20.85 18.44 -8.31
C GLU A 109 -19.63 18.86 -7.49
N TRP A 110 -19.63 18.56 -6.18
CA TRP A 110 -18.52 18.88 -5.28
C TRP A 110 -17.36 17.89 -5.37
N LEU A 111 -17.55 16.72 -5.99
CA LEU A 111 -16.54 15.66 -6.02
C LEU A 111 -15.21 16.13 -6.59
N GLN A 112 -15.22 16.92 -7.65
CA GLN A 112 -14.02 17.50 -8.25
C GLN A 112 -13.20 18.37 -7.26
N TYR A 113 -13.85 18.97 -6.26
CA TYR A 113 -13.22 19.77 -5.22
C TYR A 113 -12.84 18.92 -4.00
N LEU A 114 -13.55 17.81 -3.74
CA LEU A 114 -13.27 16.92 -2.62
C LEU A 114 -12.06 16.01 -2.88
N MET A 115 -11.72 15.74 -4.15
CA MET A 115 -10.61 14.87 -4.51
C MET A 115 -9.28 15.32 -3.89
N GLY A 116 -8.96 16.62 -3.95
CA GLY A 116 -7.73 17.17 -3.39
C GLY A 116 -7.65 17.06 -1.87
N PRO A 117 -8.64 17.56 -1.10
CA PRO A 117 -8.68 17.39 0.35
C PRO A 117 -8.62 15.94 0.82
N LEU A 118 -9.33 15.02 0.14
CA LEU A 118 -9.28 13.60 0.45
C LEU A 118 -7.90 13.00 0.16
N PHE A 119 -7.24 13.46 -0.90
CA PHE A 119 -5.89 13.05 -1.22
C PHE A 119 -4.89 13.50 -0.15
N ILE A 120 -4.98 14.73 0.32
CA ILE A 120 -4.21 15.25 1.47
C ILE A 120 -4.47 14.42 2.73
N LEU A 121 -5.73 14.06 2.99
CA LEU A 121 -6.11 13.21 4.13
C LEU A 121 -5.45 11.83 4.06
N LYS A 122 -5.31 11.24 2.86
CA LYS A 122 -4.63 9.96 2.66
C LYS A 122 -3.16 10.00 3.11
N PHE A 123 -2.43 11.09 2.86
CA PHE A 123 -1.05 11.24 3.35
C PHE A 123 -0.98 11.32 4.88
N GLY A 124 -1.90 12.02 5.51
CA GLY A 124 -2.02 12.03 6.97
C GLY A 124 -2.27 10.63 7.53
N CYS A 125 -3.21 9.89 6.94
CA CYS A 125 -3.50 8.50 7.31
C CYS A 125 -2.31 7.56 7.05
N ALA A 126 -1.57 7.72 5.95
CA ALA A 126 -0.39 6.94 5.63
C ALA A 126 0.73 7.17 6.66
N SER A 127 0.95 8.43 7.06
CA SER A 127 1.91 8.75 8.13
C SER A 127 1.49 8.13 9.46
N LEU A 128 0.21 8.23 9.84
CA LEU A 128 -0.30 7.61 11.06
C LEU A 128 -0.13 6.09 11.05
N SER A 129 -0.53 5.42 9.98
CA SER A 129 -0.42 3.96 9.86
C SER A 129 1.05 3.50 9.86
N GLY A 130 1.92 4.23 9.16
CA GLY A 130 3.37 4.05 9.21
C GLY A 130 3.90 4.18 10.64
N TYR A 131 3.48 5.20 11.40
CA TYR A 131 3.87 5.38 12.79
C TYR A 131 3.38 4.23 13.68
N ILE A 132 2.13 3.77 13.53
CA ILE A 132 1.57 2.63 14.29
C ILE A 132 2.43 1.37 14.14
N TYR A 133 3.03 1.16 12.99
CA TYR A 133 3.93 0.03 12.77
C TYR A 133 5.36 0.34 13.23
N LEU A 134 5.95 1.46 12.79
CA LEU A 134 7.38 1.76 12.94
C LEU A 134 7.81 2.09 14.36
N HIS A 135 6.92 2.70 15.19
CA HIS A 135 7.23 2.99 16.59
C HIS A 135 7.56 1.72 17.40
N ARG A 136 7.10 0.56 16.96
CA ARG A 136 7.40 -0.75 17.58
C ARG A 136 8.88 -1.13 17.46
N TYR A 137 9.59 -0.56 16.48
CA TYR A 137 10.98 -0.87 16.16
C TYR A 137 11.95 0.28 16.47
N ALA A 138 11.49 1.51 16.47
CA ALA A 138 12.29 2.68 16.79
C ALA A 138 12.47 2.84 18.31
N LYS A 139 13.69 3.15 18.75
CA LYS A 139 13.96 3.41 20.17
C LYS A 139 13.45 4.80 20.59
N ASN A 140 13.50 5.76 19.69
CA ASN A 140 13.11 7.14 19.93
C ASN A 140 11.81 7.44 19.15
N PRO A 141 10.78 7.99 19.78
CA PRO A 141 9.52 8.32 19.13
C PRO A 141 9.68 9.36 18.01
N ASN A 142 10.64 10.30 18.13
CA ASN A 142 10.93 11.27 17.06
C ASN A 142 11.50 10.57 15.81
N THR A 143 12.33 9.55 15.99
CA THR A 143 12.84 8.74 14.87
C THR A 143 11.71 7.95 14.20
N ALA A 144 10.77 7.42 14.97
CA ALA A 144 9.58 6.76 14.43
C ALA A 144 8.69 7.74 13.66
N LEU A 145 8.53 8.95 14.20
CA LEU A 145 7.76 10.02 13.54
C LEU A 145 8.40 10.41 12.21
N LEU A 146 9.71 10.67 12.18
CA LEU A 146 10.42 10.96 10.94
C LEU A 146 10.29 9.80 9.94
N ALA A 147 10.50 8.57 10.38
CA ALA A 147 10.38 7.38 9.52
C ALA A 147 8.96 7.22 8.95
N SER A 148 7.92 7.57 9.71
CA SER A 148 6.53 7.52 9.23
C SER A 148 6.25 8.58 8.16
N LEU A 149 6.83 9.77 8.27
CA LEU A 149 6.76 10.79 7.24
C LEU A 149 7.53 10.37 5.98
N LEU A 150 8.75 9.83 6.12
CA LEU A 150 9.50 9.30 4.98
C LEU A 150 8.75 8.17 4.26
N TYR A 151 8.02 7.34 5.01
CA TYR A 151 7.16 6.30 4.46
C TYR A 151 5.99 6.89 3.67
N ALA A 152 5.25 7.82 4.27
CA ALA A 152 4.09 8.45 3.64
C ALA A 152 4.45 9.22 2.36
N PHE A 153 5.63 9.85 2.33
CA PHE A 153 6.16 10.62 1.18
C PHE A 153 7.25 9.85 0.41
N SER A 154 7.19 8.52 0.42
CA SER A 154 8.11 7.66 -0.33
C SER A 154 7.95 7.80 -1.84
N GLY A 155 8.90 7.29 -2.58
CA GLY A 155 8.84 7.23 -4.04
C GLY A 155 7.59 6.54 -4.58
N TYR A 156 7.08 5.53 -3.87
CA TYR A 156 5.80 4.91 -4.21
C TYR A 156 4.65 5.93 -4.19
N SER A 157 4.57 6.74 -3.15
CA SER A 157 3.51 7.74 -3.01
C SER A 157 3.61 8.83 -4.07
N ILE A 158 4.84 9.28 -4.38
CA ILE A 158 5.09 10.32 -5.39
C ILE A 158 4.76 9.79 -6.79
N TYR A 159 5.23 8.60 -7.14
CA TYR A 159 4.96 7.98 -8.43
C TYR A 159 3.46 7.75 -8.66
N ASN A 160 2.75 7.30 -7.62
CA ASN A 160 1.34 6.92 -7.70
C ASN A 160 0.36 8.09 -7.46
N ILE A 161 0.79 9.35 -7.47
CA ILE A 161 -0.14 10.51 -7.52
C ILE A 161 -1.12 10.36 -8.69
N PHE A 162 -0.64 9.79 -9.78
CA PHE A 162 -1.40 9.45 -10.97
C PHE A 162 -2.57 8.49 -10.70
N PHE A 163 -2.43 7.58 -9.70
CA PHE A 163 -3.41 6.55 -9.34
C PHE A 163 -3.92 6.77 -7.91
N ASN A 164 -4.94 7.60 -7.76
CA ASN A 164 -5.49 7.98 -6.44
C ASN A 164 -5.79 6.80 -5.51
N HIS A 165 -6.31 5.68 -6.03
CA HIS A 165 -6.68 4.49 -5.26
C HIS A 165 -5.47 3.68 -4.76
N PHE A 166 -4.27 3.85 -5.34
CA PHE A 166 -3.06 3.15 -4.91
C PHE A 166 -2.54 3.65 -3.56
N HIS A 167 -2.84 4.91 -3.21
CA HIS A 167 -2.44 5.48 -1.92
C HIS A 167 -3.09 4.80 -0.72
N GLU A 168 -4.20 4.11 -0.91
CA GLU A 168 -4.87 3.41 0.18
C GLU A 168 -4.15 2.11 0.57
N ALA A 169 -3.45 1.49 -0.38
CA ALA A 169 -2.63 0.31 -0.11
C ALA A 169 -1.54 0.60 0.93
N ILE A 170 -0.88 1.77 0.86
CA ILE A 170 0.14 2.15 1.84
C ILE A 170 -0.43 2.51 3.22
N ILE A 171 -1.72 2.84 3.30
CA ILE A 171 -2.39 3.08 4.59
C ILE A 171 -2.67 1.76 5.30
N VAL A 172 -3.21 0.77 4.60
CA VAL A 172 -3.64 -0.49 5.23
C VAL A 172 -2.49 -1.46 5.46
N PHE A 173 -1.44 -1.42 4.64
CA PHE A 173 -0.34 -2.37 4.74
C PHE A 173 0.43 -2.32 6.07
N PRO A 174 0.87 -1.17 6.62
CA PRO A 174 1.48 -1.12 7.94
C PRO A 174 0.54 -1.60 9.05
N LEU A 175 -0.77 -1.37 8.91
CA LEU A 175 -1.76 -1.83 9.88
C LEU A 175 -1.89 -3.36 9.88
N LEU A 176 -1.84 -3.99 8.70
CA LEU A 176 -1.83 -5.45 8.55
C LEU A 176 -0.60 -6.06 9.25
N LEU A 177 0.60 -5.48 9.02
CA LEU A 177 1.82 -5.93 9.68
C LEU A 177 1.79 -5.68 11.20
N ALA A 178 1.24 -4.55 11.63
CA ALA A 178 1.06 -4.24 13.04
C ALA A 178 0.10 -5.22 13.73
N ALA A 179 -0.96 -5.63 13.04
CA ALA A 179 -1.92 -6.61 13.54
C ALA A 179 -1.28 -8.01 13.67
N LEU A 180 -0.45 -8.41 12.69
CA LEU A 180 0.31 -9.65 12.78
C LEU A 180 1.30 -9.61 13.95
N ASP A 181 2.06 -8.52 14.12
CA ASP A 181 2.95 -8.33 15.26
C ASP A 181 2.17 -8.42 16.60
N GLU A 182 1.01 -7.77 16.66
CA GLU A 182 0.15 -7.80 17.85
C GLU A 182 -0.27 -9.23 18.18
N TYR A 183 -0.71 -10.00 17.18
CA TYR A 183 -1.03 -11.41 17.37
C TYR A 183 0.17 -12.22 17.87
N MET A 184 1.34 -12.03 17.25
CA MET A 184 2.55 -12.81 17.60
C MET A 184 3.05 -12.53 19.01
N TYR A 185 2.96 -11.29 19.49
CA TYR A 185 3.47 -10.90 20.81
C TYR A 185 2.44 -11.02 21.94
N THR A 186 1.18 -10.67 21.69
CA THR A 186 0.14 -10.58 22.73
C THR A 186 -0.91 -11.68 22.64
N LYS A 187 -0.95 -12.42 21.53
CA LYS A 187 -1.98 -13.41 21.20
C LYS A 187 -3.41 -12.80 21.17
N ARG A 188 -3.51 -11.49 20.96
CA ARG A 188 -4.78 -10.81 20.83
C ARG A 188 -5.44 -11.20 19.50
N ARG A 189 -6.65 -11.74 19.60
CA ARG A 189 -7.37 -12.31 18.45
C ARG A 189 -8.31 -11.29 17.80
N GLY A 190 -8.64 -11.56 16.53
CA GLY A 190 -9.63 -10.82 15.74
C GLY A 190 -9.07 -9.59 15.03
N ILE A 191 -8.02 -8.94 15.55
CA ILE A 191 -7.44 -7.74 14.92
C ILE A 191 -6.78 -8.11 13.58
N PHE A 192 -6.09 -9.25 13.53
CA PHE A 192 -5.46 -9.68 12.29
C PHE A 192 -6.50 -10.02 11.23
N ALA A 193 -7.59 -10.71 11.59
CA ALA A 193 -8.70 -10.98 10.69
C ALA A 193 -9.32 -9.70 10.11
N LEU A 194 -9.56 -8.68 10.97
CA LEU A 194 -10.10 -7.39 10.52
C LEU A 194 -9.15 -6.67 9.57
N MET A 195 -7.84 -6.73 9.82
CA MET A 195 -6.87 -6.07 8.93
C MET A 195 -6.67 -6.83 7.61
N VAL A 196 -6.78 -8.16 7.61
CA VAL A 196 -6.85 -8.96 6.38
C VAL A 196 -8.07 -8.57 5.55
N ALA A 197 -9.24 -8.49 6.19
CA ALA A 197 -10.47 -8.06 5.53
C ALA A 197 -10.33 -6.64 4.95
N ALA A 198 -9.87 -5.68 5.75
CA ALA A 198 -9.67 -4.30 5.33
C ALA A 198 -8.69 -4.19 4.16
N ALA A 199 -7.55 -4.88 4.20
CA ALA A 199 -6.57 -4.86 3.14
C ALA A 199 -7.12 -5.43 1.81
N CYS A 200 -7.89 -6.52 1.89
CA CYS A 200 -8.52 -7.14 0.72
C CYS A 200 -9.64 -6.28 0.14
N ILE A 201 -10.51 -5.70 1.00
CA ILE A 201 -11.63 -4.85 0.58
C ILE A 201 -11.12 -3.55 -0.06
N VAL A 202 -10.13 -2.92 0.56
CA VAL A 202 -9.58 -1.63 0.06
C VAL A 202 -8.99 -1.79 -1.33
N ASN A 203 -8.18 -2.83 -1.55
CA ASN A 203 -7.69 -3.13 -2.89
C ASN A 203 -7.21 -4.59 -3.00
N TYR A 204 -8.01 -5.45 -3.59
CA TYR A 204 -7.71 -6.88 -3.74
C TYR A 204 -6.49 -7.16 -4.61
N TYR A 205 -6.13 -6.28 -5.55
CA TYR A 205 -4.93 -6.42 -6.38
C TYR A 205 -3.65 -6.28 -5.55
N PHE A 206 -3.53 -5.18 -4.79
CA PHE A 206 -2.39 -5.00 -3.90
C PHE A 206 -2.38 -5.97 -2.72
N PHE A 207 -3.54 -6.47 -2.32
CA PHE A 207 -3.66 -7.46 -1.26
C PHE A 207 -2.83 -8.71 -1.53
N VAL A 208 -2.74 -9.17 -2.78
CA VAL A 208 -1.89 -10.30 -3.15
C VAL A 208 -0.42 -10.04 -2.82
N GLY A 209 0.09 -8.87 -3.19
CA GLY A 209 1.44 -8.46 -2.84
C GLY A 209 1.64 -8.33 -1.33
N MET A 210 0.63 -7.80 -0.61
CA MET A 210 0.67 -7.72 0.86
C MET A 210 0.70 -9.11 1.50
N VAL A 211 -0.05 -10.08 0.99
CA VAL A 211 -0.03 -11.48 1.45
C VAL A 211 1.35 -12.09 1.21
N THR A 212 1.88 -11.97 -0.01
CA THR A 212 3.21 -12.48 -0.35
C THR A 212 4.28 -11.91 0.59
N PHE A 213 4.28 -10.59 0.80
CA PHE A 213 5.18 -9.94 1.74
C PHE A 213 4.98 -10.45 3.17
N THR A 214 3.74 -10.54 3.64
CA THR A 214 3.41 -10.95 5.01
C THR A 214 3.83 -12.39 5.28
N VAL A 215 3.70 -13.28 4.32
CA VAL A 215 4.18 -14.67 4.40
C VAL A 215 5.72 -14.71 4.51
N ILE A 216 6.42 -13.98 3.63
CA ILE A 216 7.90 -13.89 3.69
C ILE A 216 8.33 -13.30 5.05
N TYR A 217 7.70 -12.23 5.46
CA TYR A 217 7.95 -11.57 6.75
C TYR A 217 7.76 -12.52 7.92
N PHE A 218 6.66 -13.29 7.94
CA PHE A 218 6.38 -14.29 8.97
C PHE A 218 7.50 -15.33 9.07
N PHE A 219 7.89 -15.93 7.94
CA PHE A 219 8.93 -16.96 7.94
C PHE A 219 10.32 -16.39 8.28
N VAL A 220 10.67 -15.22 7.77
CA VAL A 220 11.95 -14.57 8.12
C VAL A 220 12.03 -14.27 9.61
N ARG A 221 10.94 -13.79 10.23
CA ARG A 221 10.88 -13.53 11.67
C ARG A 221 10.96 -14.81 12.50
N LEU A 222 10.28 -15.87 12.07
CA LEU A 222 10.30 -17.18 12.71
C LEU A 222 11.69 -17.81 12.63
N LEU A 223 12.28 -17.93 11.44
CA LEU A 223 13.59 -18.52 11.20
C LEU A 223 14.76 -17.70 11.80
N SER A 224 14.53 -16.43 12.06
CA SER A 224 15.49 -15.57 12.76
C SER A 224 15.40 -15.67 14.29
N GLY A 225 14.49 -16.49 14.82
CA GLY A 225 14.26 -16.65 16.25
C GLY A 225 13.62 -15.43 16.93
N SER A 226 13.15 -14.44 16.13
CA SER A 226 12.45 -13.26 16.64
C SER A 226 11.06 -13.59 17.15
N TRP A 227 10.44 -14.62 16.59
CA TRP A 227 9.13 -15.14 16.98
C TRP A 227 9.20 -16.60 17.36
N ARG A 228 8.27 -17.00 18.22
CA ARG A 228 7.98 -18.40 18.54
C ARG A 228 6.48 -18.60 18.44
N ILE A 229 6.08 -19.71 17.85
CA ILE A 229 4.66 -20.03 17.66
C ILE A 229 4.43 -21.51 17.91
N THR A 230 3.34 -21.84 18.59
CA THR A 230 2.87 -23.24 18.74
C THR A 230 2.03 -23.61 17.51
N VAL A 231 1.88 -24.90 17.26
CA VAL A 231 0.99 -25.38 16.16
C VAL A 231 -0.44 -24.85 16.34
N LYS A 232 -0.94 -24.84 17.58
CA LYS A 232 -2.26 -24.29 17.90
C LYS A 232 -2.38 -22.82 17.52
N ASP A 233 -1.40 -21.99 17.90
CA ASP A 233 -1.42 -20.55 17.59
C ASP A 233 -1.29 -20.30 16.07
N PHE A 234 -0.52 -21.15 15.38
CA PHE A 234 -0.41 -21.07 13.93
C PHE A 234 -1.73 -21.38 13.23
N LEU A 235 -2.42 -22.44 13.65
CA LEU A 235 -3.74 -22.79 13.12
C LEU A 235 -4.79 -21.69 13.40
N LEU A 236 -4.72 -21.06 14.59
CA LEU A 236 -5.58 -19.93 14.93
C LEU A 236 -5.27 -18.68 14.10
N LEU A 237 -4.00 -18.40 13.81
CA LEU A 237 -3.59 -17.31 12.92
C LEU A 237 -4.09 -17.57 11.49
N ALA A 238 -3.94 -18.80 11.01
CA ALA A 238 -4.47 -19.19 9.70
C ALA A 238 -5.99 -19.06 9.64
N LEU A 239 -6.70 -19.45 10.71
CA LEU A 239 -8.16 -19.26 10.82
C LEU A 239 -8.52 -17.77 10.76
N GLU A 240 -7.78 -16.87 11.45
CA GLU A 240 -8.02 -15.43 11.36
C GLU A 240 -7.82 -14.91 9.92
N ALA A 241 -6.81 -15.39 9.20
CA ALA A 241 -6.62 -15.03 7.79
C ALA A 241 -7.80 -15.47 6.92
N VAL A 242 -8.29 -16.70 7.10
CA VAL A 242 -9.45 -17.24 6.38
C VAL A 242 -10.73 -16.46 6.73
N LEU A 243 -10.95 -16.15 8.00
CA LEU A 243 -12.12 -15.36 8.43
C LEU A 243 -12.07 -13.94 7.85
N GLY A 244 -10.90 -13.31 7.86
CA GLY A 244 -10.71 -11.98 7.25
C GLY A 244 -11.00 -12.01 5.74
N LEU A 245 -10.51 -13.02 5.04
CA LEU A 245 -10.81 -13.22 3.62
C LEU A 245 -12.31 -13.49 3.41
N GLY A 246 -12.94 -14.29 4.27
CA GLY A 246 -14.38 -14.56 4.26
C GLY A 246 -15.22 -13.28 4.38
N ILE A 247 -14.83 -12.35 5.26
CA ILE A 247 -15.48 -11.03 5.38
C ILE A 247 -15.32 -10.23 4.07
N ALA A 248 -14.12 -10.27 3.47
CA ALA A 248 -13.85 -9.56 2.23
C ALA A 248 -14.61 -10.13 1.02
N CYS A 249 -15.12 -11.35 1.07
CA CYS A 249 -15.84 -11.99 -0.02
C CYS A 249 -17.08 -11.21 -0.46
N ILE A 250 -17.63 -10.34 0.37
CA ILE A 250 -18.74 -9.44 0.00
C ILE A 250 -18.41 -8.59 -1.24
N LEU A 251 -17.14 -8.16 -1.39
CA LEU A 251 -16.66 -7.42 -2.56
C LEU A 251 -15.80 -8.28 -3.47
N LEU A 252 -14.99 -9.17 -2.88
CA LEU A 252 -14.02 -9.98 -3.61
C LEU A 252 -14.69 -10.95 -4.59
N VAL A 253 -15.72 -11.70 -4.15
CA VAL A 253 -16.36 -12.71 -5.00
C VAL A 253 -17.03 -12.07 -6.22
N PRO A 254 -17.89 -11.05 -6.11
CA PRO A 254 -18.44 -10.39 -7.28
C PRO A 254 -17.36 -9.81 -8.21
N SER A 255 -16.28 -9.25 -7.65
CA SER A 255 -15.16 -8.72 -8.43
C SER A 255 -14.45 -9.82 -9.22
N VAL A 256 -14.13 -10.93 -8.58
CA VAL A 256 -13.46 -12.07 -9.23
C VAL A 256 -14.32 -12.65 -10.36
N LEU A 257 -15.64 -12.80 -10.14
CA LEU A 257 -16.55 -13.29 -11.18
C LEU A 257 -16.59 -12.40 -12.42
N CYS A 258 -16.43 -11.07 -12.24
CA CYS A 258 -16.32 -10.14 -13.36
C CYS A 258 -14.92 -10.18 -14.03
N ILE A 259 -13.86 -10.31 -13.24
CA ILE A 259 -12.48 -10.25 -13.73
C ILE A 259 -12.08 -11.53 -14.46
N ILE A 260 -12.59 -12.69 -14.05
CA ILE A 260 -12.22 -13.98 -14.64
C ILE A 260 -12.53 -14.06 -16.14
N GLN A 261 -13.43 -13.22 -16.62
CA GLN A 261 -13.78 -13.09 -18.04
C GLN A 261 -12.83 -12.15 -18.81
N ASN A 262 -11.90 -11.47 -18.12
CA ASN A 262 -10.99 -10.55 -18.74
C ASN A 262 -9.75 -11.30 -19.28
N TYR A 263 -9.49 -11.16 -20.59
CA TYR A 263 -8.36 -11.80 -21.26
C TYR A 263 -6.98 -11.45 -20.66
N ARG A 264 -6.85 -10.30 -20.01
CA ARG A 264 -5.60 -9.87 -19.36
C ARG A 264 -5.20 -10.74 -18.17
N VAL A 265 -6.15 -11.43 -17.55
CA VAL A 265 -5.89 -12.29 -16.39
C VAL A 265 -5.35 -13.66 -16.81
N SER A 266 -5.46 -14.02 -18.07
CA SER A 266 -5.09 -15.33 -18.61
C SER A 266 -3.67 -15.43 -19.19
N ASN A 267 -2.78 -14.48 -18.90
CA ASN A 267 -1.42 -14.46 -19.44
C ASN A 267 -0.36 -14.66 -18.33
N PRO A 268 -0.24 -15.87 -17.75
CA PRO A 268 0.74 -16.13 -16.70
C PRO A 268 2.16 -16.11 -17.25
N ILE A 269 3.09 -15.63 -16.43
CA ILE A 269 4.51 -15.67 -16.75
C ILE A 269 4.99 -17.13 -16.87
N SER A 270 5.70 -17.48 -17.93
CA SER A 270 6.12 -18.86 -18.21
C SER A 270 7.47 -18.91 -18.95
N GLY A 271 8.12 -20.08 -18.93
CA GLY A 271 9.37 -20.32 -19.65
C GLY A 271 10.52 -19.42 -19.16
N TRP A 272 11.36 -18.97 -20.08
CA TRP A 272 12.52 -18.14 -19.79
C TRP A 272 12.17 -16.75 -19.25
N SER A 273 11.00 -16.21 -19.56
CA SER A 273 10.53 -14.93 -19.02
C SER A 273 10.27 -15.00 -17.51
N ALA A 274 10.14 -16.19 -16.93
CA ALA A 274 10.09 -16.35 -15.48
C ALA A 274 11.46 -16.19 -14.79
N LEU A 275 12.56 -16.36 -15.51
CA LEU A 275 13.92 -16.30 -14.97
C LEU A 275 14.62 -14.98 -15.30
N LEU A 276 14.39 -14.45 -16.50
CA LEU A 276 15.04 -13.25 -17.01
C LEU A 276 14.00 -12.26 -17.53
N TYR A 277 14.23 -10.97 -17.26
CA TYR A 277 13.42 -9.91 -17.87
C TYR A 277 13.70 -9.80 -19.36
N ASP A 278 12.65 -9.66 -20.15
CA ASP A 278 12.76 -9.48 -21.61
C ASP A 278 13.55 -8.21 -21.98
N ARG A 279 13.57 -7.22 -21.07
CA ARG A 279 14.27 -5.95 -21.24
C ARG A 279 15.36 -5.81 -20.19
N ASN A 280 16.62 -5.82 -20.62
CA ASN A 280 17.78 -5.69 -19.74
C ASN A 280 17.80 -4.38 -18.92
N GLN A 281 17.15 -3.32 -19.43
CA GLN A 281 17.04 -2.05 -18.73
C GLN A 281 16.32 -2.17 -17.38
N ARG A 282 15.43 -3.15 -17.19
CA ARG A 282 14.73 -3.37 -15.91
C ARG A 282 15.70 -3.67 -14.77
N TYR A 283 16.81 -4.34 -15.01
CA TYR A 283 17.82 -4.61 -13.98
C TYR A 283 18.47 -3.32 -13.48
N ILE A 284 18.72 -2.35 -14.36
CA ILE A 284 19.25 -1.04 -14.00
C ILE A 284 18.20 -0.25 -13.22
N HIS A 285 16.94 -0.29 -13.65
CA HIS A 285 15.84 0.38 -12.98
C HIS A 285 15.61 -0.13 -11.55
N ILE A 286 15.78 -1.44 -11.29
CA ILE A 286 15.68 -2.00 -9.93
C ILE A 286 16.72 -1.37 -9.00
N LEU A 287 17.95 -1.13 -9.46
CA LEU A 287 18.96 -0.44 -8.67
C LEU A 287 18.69 1.07 -8.58
N GLN A 288 18.29 1.67 -9.68
CA GLN A 288 18.01 3.11 -9.76
C GLN A 288 16.90 3.51 -8.78
N CYS A 289 15.82 2.72 -8.66
CA CYS A 289 14.69 3.02 -7.79
C CYS A 289 15.02 3.06 -6.28
N LEU A 290 16.19 2.55 -5.89
CA LEU A 290 16.65 2.62 -4.51
C LEU A 290 17.33 3.97 -4.18
N PHE A 291 17.90 4.63 -5.19
CA PHE A 291 18.75 5.81 -4.99
C PHE A 291 18.15 7.11 -5.53
N PHE A 292 17.30 7.03 -6.54
CA PHE A 292 16.75 8.20 -7.22
C PHE A 292 15.23 8.28 -7.03
N PRO A 293 14.68 9.50 -7.00
CA PRO A 293 13.24 9.67 -7.01
C PRO A 293 12.65 9.07 -8.29
N PRO A 294 11.40 8.60 -8.24
CA PRO A 294 10.75 8.03 -9.41
C PRO A 294 10.52 9.08 -10.48
N ASP A 295 10.70 8.67 -11.74
CA ASP A 295 10.28 9.44 -12.89
C ASP A 295 8.76 9.51 -13.01
N LEU A 296 8.28 10.53 -13.70
CA LEU A 296 6.85 10.62 -14.02
C LEU A 296 6.43 9.47 -14.96
N PRO A 297 5.29 8.81 -14.71
CA PRO A 297 4.77 7.80 -15.60
C PRO A 297 4.68 8.29 -17.06
N ALA A 298 5.09 7.47 -18.00
CA ALA A 298 5.12 7.77 -19.44
C ALA A 298 5.99 8.97 -19.86
N ARG A 299 6.69 9.62 -18.94
CA ARG A 299 7.60 10.77 -19.25
C ARG A 299 8.88 10.66 -18.44
N PRO A 300 9.72 9.61 -18.64
CA PRO A 300 10.94 9.43 -17.90
C PRO A 300 11.97 10.50 -18.27
N ASN A 301 12.65 11.06 -17.23
CA ASN A 301 13.71 12.03 -17.40
C ASN A 301 15.10 11.36 -17.32
N PHE A 302 15.24 10.32 -16.48
CA PHE A 302 16.51 9.64 -16.26
C PHE A 302 16.84 8.65 -17.39
N THR A 303 15.82 8.07 -18.02
CA THR A 303 15.96 7.13 -19.13
C THR A 303 14.92 7.43 -20.22
N PRO A 304 15.03 8.61 -20.89
CA PRO A 304 14.01 9.10 -21.81
C PRO A 304 13.72 8.17 -22.99
N ASP A 305 14.73 7.43 -23.44
CA ASP A 305 14.61 6.48 -24.55
C ASP A 305 14.27 5.06 -24.09
N SER A 306 13.98 4.89 -22.79
CA SER A 306 13.63 3.61 -22.22
C SER A 306 12.29 3.12 -22.74
N GLU A 307 12.26 1.89 -23.21
CA GLU A 307 11.00 1.20 -23.52
C GLU A 307 10.17 0.87 -22.26
N SER A 308 10.79 0.96 -21.07
CA SER A 308 10.16 0.68 -19.78
C SER A 308 9.52 1.91 -19.15
N LYS A 309 8.79 2.71 -19.92
CA LYS A 309 8.18 3.99 -19.51
C LYS A 309 7.20 3.89 -18.34
N TRP A 310 6.65 2.71 -18.10
CA TRP A 310 5.68 2.44 -17.05
C TRP A 310 6.25 1.59 -15.90
N ALA A 311 7.59 1.45 -15.84
CA ALA A 311 8.20 0.73 -14.74
C ALA A 311 7.96 1.48 -13.42
N SER A 312 7.22 0.84 -12.51
CA SER A 312 6.99 1.37 -11.17
C SER A 312 8.26 1.25 -10.33
N LEU A 313 8.89 2.37 -10.03
CA LEU A 313 10.19 2.44 -9.36
C LEU A 313 10.03 3.20 -8.02
N GLY A 314 9.18 2.65 -7.15
CA GLY A 314 8.76 3.34 -5.94
C GLY A 314 9.53 3.04 -4.66
N ALA A 315 10.69 2.40 -4.71
CA ALA A 315 11.44 2.02 -3.50
C ALA A 315 12.26 3.17 -2.87
N TRP A 316 12.39 4.29 -3.57
CA TRP A 316 13.11 5.45 -3.07
C TRP A 316 12.45 6.06 -1.82
N LEU A 317 13.29 6.46 -0.87
CA LEU A 317 12.89 7.24 0.30
C LEU A 317 13.60 8.60 0.28
N PRO A 318 12.90 9.71 0.64
CA PRO A 318 13.50 11.05 0.67
C PRO A 318 14.73 11.16 1.57
N MET A 319 15.44 12.30 1.48
CA MET A 319 16.53 12.70 2.37
C MET A 319 17.73 11.72 2.40
N PHE A 320 18.09 11.15 1.25
CA PHE A 320 19.22 10.21 1.12
C PHE A 320 19.12 9.01 2.08
N SER A 321 17.89 8.58 2.39
CA SER A 321 17.63 7.51 3.37
C SER A 321 18.36 6.21 3.04
N MET A 322 18.72 5.99 1.77
CA MET A 322 19.46 4.79 1.35
C MET A 322 20.87 4.72 1.93
N THR A 323 21.53 5.87 2.16
CA THR A 323 22.82 5.90 2.87
C THR A 323 22.68 5.39 4.30
N GLY A 324 21.57 5.75 4.96
CA GLY A 324 21.24 5.24 6.30
C GLY A 324 21.00 3.72 6.29
N VAL A 325 20.30 3.19 5.28
CA VAL A 325 20.07 1.76 5.11
C VAL A 325 21.40 1.02 4.92
N ILE A 326 22.28 1.49 4.02
CA ILE A 326 23.58 0.89 3.77
C ILE A 326 24.44 0.90 5.04
N GLY A 327 24.55 2.06 5.71
CA GLY A 327 25.31 2.18 6.96
C GLY A 327 24.77 1.24 8.05
N TRP A 328 23.45 1.14 8.20
CA TRP A 328 22.84 0.21 9.13
C TRP A 328 23.15 -1.26 8.76
N MET A 329 23.12 -1.62 7.48
CA MET A 329 23.45 -2.97 7.01
C MET A 329 24.92 -3.35 7.29
N GLN A 330 25.85 -2.37 7.25
CA GLN A 330 27.26 -2.58 7.60
C GLN A 330 27.44 -2.80 9.12
N LEU A 331 26.75 -2.02 9.94
CA LEU A 331 26.86 -2.08 11.40
C LEU A 331 26.20 -3.34 11.99
N LYS A 332 25.10 -3.82 11.42
CA LYS A 332 24.35 -4.98 11.94
C LYS A 332 24.77 -6.26 11.24
N ARG A 333 25.55 -7.10 11.94
CA ARG A 333 25.99 -8.38 11.37
C ARG A 333 24.87 -9.41 11.21
N ARG A 334 23.96 -9.53 12.20
CA ARG A 334 22.85 -10.48 12.20
C ARG A 334 21.55 -9.79 12.62
N HIS A 335 20.64 -9.59 11.69
CA HIS A 335 19.32 -9.02 11.96
C HIS A 335 18.30 -9.54 10.93
N TRP A 336 17.07 -9.83 11.37
CA TRP A 336 16.02 -10.36 10.51
C TRP A 336 15.70 -9.42 9.33
N LEU A 337 15.69 -8.11 9.57
CA LEU A 337 15.41 -7.10 8.54
C LEU A 337 16.46 -7.14 7.42
N LYS A 338 17.74 -7.41 7.72
CA LYS A 338 18.77 -7.57 6.69
C LYS A 338 18.47 -8.75 5.77
N LYS A 339 18.05 -9.89 6.35
CA LYS A 339 17.62 -11.06 5.57
C LYS A 339 16.42 -10.71 4.69
N MET A 340 15.43 -9.99 5.25
CA MET A 340 14.24 -9.54 4.53
C MET A 340 14.60 -8.68 3.32
N LEU A 341 15.44 -7.65 3.52
CA LEU A 341 15.89 -6.77 2.43
C LEU A 341 16.64 -7.55 1.34
N CYS A 342 17.52 -8.48 1.70
CA CYS A 342 18.25 -9.33 0.73
C CYS A 342 17.28 -10.22 -0.04
N ILE A 343 16.29 -10.83 0.61
CA ILE A 343 15.28 -11.68 -0.04
C ILE A 343 14.45 -10.87 -1.03
N LEU A 344 13.93 -9.71 -0.61
CA LEU A 344 13.12 -8.85 -1.47
C LEU A 344 13.91 -8.33 -2.67
N LEU A 345 15.16 -7.93 -2.46
CA LEU A 345 16.05 -7.52 -3.56
C LEU A 345 16.31 -8.68 -4.53
N PHE A 346 16.60 -9.86 -4.02
CA PHE A 346 16.79 -11.05 -4.85
C PHE A 346 15.52 -11.38 -5.66
N MET A 347 14.36 -11.33 -5.03
CA MET A 347 13.08 -11.55 -5.72
C MET A 347 12.81 -10.51 -6.81
N ALA A 348 13.21 -9.24 -6.60
CA ALA A 348 13.05 -8.20 -7.62
C ALA A 348 13.87 -8.46 -8.88
N PHE A 349 15.02 -9.17 -8.79
CA PHE A 349 15.85 -9.51 -9.94
C PHE A 349 15.35 -10.73 -10.74
N ILE A 350 14.38 -11.48 -10.22
CA ILE A 350 13.85 -12.68 -10.87
C ILE A 350 12.38 -12.47 -11.20
N PRO A 351 11.99 -12.31 -12.48
CA PRO A 351 10.61 -11.98 -12.85
C PRO A 351 9.56 -12.91 -12.26
N GLY A 352 9.79 -14.23 -12.28
CA GLY A 352 8.85 -15.20 -11.71
C GLY A 352 8.65 -15.05 -10.20
N LEU A 353 9.69 -14.68 -9.45
CA LEU A 353 9.56 -14.39 -8.02
C LEU A 353 8.88 -13.03 -7.78
N ASN A 354 9.16 -12.03 -8.62
CA ASN A 354 8.50 -10.74 -8.57
C ASN A 354 7.01 -10.86 -8.90
N ALA A 355 6.66 -11.71 -9.86
CA ALA A 355 5.27 -11.96 -10.28
C ALA A 355 4.38 -12.53 -9.14
N LEU A 356 4.96 -13.12 -8.09
CA LEU A 356 4.22 -13.54 -6.89
C LEU A 356 3.50 -12.37 -6.21
N PHE A 357 4.00 -11.15 -6.38
CA PHE A 357 3.35 -9.93 -5.87
C PHE A 357 2.19 -9.44 -6.75
N GLN A 358 2.02 -10.02 -7.96
CA GLN A 358 1.10 -9.56 -9.00
C GLN A 358 0.25 -10.69 -9.59
N LEU A 359 -0.16 -11.67 -8.78
CA LEU A 359 -0.96 -12.83 -9.22
C LEU A 359 -0.31 -13.64 -10.36
N MET A 360 1.02 -13.75 -10.36
CA MET A 360 1.79 -14.46 -11.41
C MET A 360 1.57 -13.89 -12.83
N ASN A 361 1.10 -12.65 -12.93
CA ASN A 361 0.84 -12.03 -14.23
C ASN A 361 2.15 -11.54 -14.86
N ALA A 362 2.30 -11.77 -16.17
CA ALA A 362 3.39 -11.22 -16.95
C ALA A 362 3.08 -9.75 -17.26
N SER A 363 3.73 -8.83 -16.56
CA SER A 363 3.62 -7.38 -16.80
C SER A 363 4.91 -6.81 -17.36
#